data_3096bbbeb55f7737ad4fc6ba58740fe3
#
_entry.id   3096bbbeb55f7737ad4fc6ba58740fe3
#
_cell.length_a   1.000
_cell.length_b   1.000
_cell.length_c   1.000
_cell.angle_alpha   90.00
_cell.angle_beta   90.00
_cell.angle_gamma   90.00
#
_symmetry.space_group_name_H-M   'P 1'
#
loop_
_entity.id
_entity.type
_entity.pdbx_description
1 polymer ?
#
loop_
_entity_poly.entity_id
_entity_poly.type
_entity_poly.pdbx_seq_one_letter_code
_entity_poly.pdbx_strand_id
1 'polypeptide(L)'
;VYIPSSDSIDGIYGDIEFIAEITKTEKQGKEIIENMKKEVEEIKAIGEKITDKKKVYFEIGSTPTLYSFGKDTFLNEMIEIIGAENIFANEMSWISPTPESVIAANPDVILTNVPDQNGVKSVDEIKSREGWDSLNAVKEGNIYSIDKNTSSRPSQNVIKALKEMAKAIYPNEYK
;
A
#
# COMPACT_ATOMS: atom_id res chain seq x y z
N VAL A 1 -11.98 20.03 -16.32
CA VAL A 1 -12.60 19.08 -15.40
C VAL A 1 -11.63 18.85 -14.24
N TYR A 2 -12.09 18.95 -13.02
CA TYR A 2 -11.32 18.63 -11.81
C TYR A 2 -11.81 17.29 -11.29
N ILE A 3 -10.90 16.33 -11.16
CA ILE A 3 -11.16 15.02 -10.56
C ILE A 3 -10.37 15.02 -9.25
N PRO A 4 -11.03 15.01 -8.08
CA PRO A 4 -10.32 14.89 -6.81
C PRO A 4 -9.63 13.52 -6.73
N SER A 5 -8.58 13.43 -5.93
CA SER A 5 -7.93 12.15 -5.65
C SER A 5 -8.87 11.26 -4.83
N SER A 6 -9.12 10.05 -5.27
CA SER A 6 -9.95 9.10 -4.52
C SER A 6 -9.19 8.44 -3.37
N ASP A 7 -9.89 8.29 -2.24
CA ASP A 7 -9.34 7.73 -1.01
C ASP A 7 -9.68 6.23 -0.84
N SER A 8 -10.42 5.65 -1.78
CA SER A 8 -10.85 4.25 -1.76
C SER A 8 -10.77 3.60 -3.15
N ILE A 9 -10.75 2.27 -3.19
CA ILE A 9 -10.81 1.51 -4.45
C ILE A 9 -12.13 1.73 -5.17
N ASP A 10 -13.24 1.79 -4.45
CA ASP A 10 -14.55 2.12 -5.04
C ASP A 10 -14.59 3.53 -5.62
N GLY A 11 -13.95 4.49 -4.96
CA GLY A 11 -13.78 5.83 -5.51
C GLY A 11 -13.01 5.84 -6.82
N ILE A 12 -11.95 5.02 -6.93
CA ILE A 12 -11.19 4.87 -8.19
C ILE A 12 -12.06 4.31 -9.31
N TYR A 13 -12.98 3.38 -9.02
CA TYR A 13 -13.94 2.91 -10.02
C TYR A 13 -14.84 4.04 -10.51
N GLY A 14 -15.34 4.87 -9.59
CA GLY A 14 -16.14 6.06 -9.93
C GLY A 14 -15.37 7.06 -10.80
N ASP A 15 -14.10 7.31 -10.50
CA ASP A 15 -13.25 8.19 -11.31
C ASP A 15 -13.06 7.67 -12.74
N ILE A 16 -12.85 6.35 -12.89
CA ILE A 16 -12.71 5.72 -14.21
C ILE A 16 -14.04 5.82 -14.99
N GLU A 17 -15.17 5.55 -14.33
CA GLU A 17 -16.50 5.66 -14.95
C GLU A 17 -16.76 7.09 -15.42
N PHE A 18 -16.53 8.08 -14.57
CA PHE A 18 -16.67 9.49 -14.89
C PHE A 18 -15.78 9.93 -16.07
N ILE A 19 -14.51 9.53 -16.08
CA ILE A 19 -13.58 9.81 -17.19
C ILE A 19 -14.10 9.17 -18.48
N ALA A 20 -14.55 7.92 -18.41
CA ALA A 20 -15.06 7.19 -19.57
C ALA A 20 -16.29 7.87 -20.17
N GLU A 21 -17.20 8.39 -19.34
CA GLU A 21 -18.40 9.12 -19.77
C GLU A 21 -18.02 10.41 -20.53
N ILE A 22 -17.16 11.26 -19.96
CA ILE A 22 -16.78 12.54 -20.60
C ILE A 22 -15.92 12.37 -21.86
N THR A 23 -15.20 11.24 -21.97
CA THR A 23 -14.39 10.91 -23.15
C THR A 23 -15.13 10.04 -24.16
N LYS A 24 -16.38 9.64 -23.89
CA LYS A 24 -17.20 8.75 -24.71
C LYS A 24 -16.52 7.38 -24.94
N THR A 25 -15.94 6.84 -23.88
CA THR A 25 -15.27 5.54 -23.86
C THR A 25 -15.84 4.59 -22.81
N GLU A 26 -17.17 4.66 -22.59
CA GLU A 26 -17.90 3.96 -21.51
C GLU A 26 -17.67 2.44 -21.55
N LYS A 27 -17.58 1.87 -22.75
CA LYS A 27 -17.30 0.43 -22.91
C LYS A 27 -15.94 0.06 -22.34
N GLN A 28 -14.89 0.83 -22.68
CA GLN A 28 -13.53 0.59 -22.16
C GLN A 28 -13.47 0.81 -20.66
N GLY A 29 -14.11 1.89 -20.15
CA GLY A 29 -14.18 2.15 -18.71
C GLY A 29 -14.81 0.99 -17.94
N LYS A 30 -15.92 0.46 -18.45
CA LYS A 30 -16.60 -0.70 -17.85
C LYS A 30 -15.73 -1.95 -17.85
N GLU A 31 -15.07 -2.27 -18.96
CA GLU A 31 -14.16 -3.41 -19.05
C GLU A 31 -12.98 -3.29 -18.06
N ILE A 32 -12.42 -2.08 -17.90
CA ILE A 32 -11.35 -1.83 -16.93
C ILE A 32 -11.86 -2.08 -15.50
N ILE A 33 -13.01 -1.52 -15.13
CA ILE A 33 -13.59 -1.67 -13.79
C ILE A 33 -13.91 -3.14 -13.49
N GLU A 34 -14.54 -3.86 -14.43
CA GLU A 34 -14.85 -5.28 -14.26
C GLU A 34 -13.60 -6.13 -14.02
N ASN A 35 -12.52 -5.86 -14.78
CA ASN A 35 -11.24 -6.53 -14.59
C ASN A 35 -10.63 -6.20 -13.21
N MET A 36 -10.62 -4.92 -12.82
CA MET A 36 -10.12 -4.51 -11.50
C MET A 36 -10.88 -5.20 -10.36
N LYS A 37 -12.23 -5.17 -10.41
CA LYS A 37 -13.08 -5.82 -9.40
C LYS A 37 -12.78 -7.31 -9.29
N LYS A 38 -12.64 -8.01 -10.41
CA LYS A 38 -12.29 -9.42 -10.42
C LYS A 38 -10.95 -9.68 -9.73
N GLU A 39 -9.92 -8.90 -10.06
CA GLU A 39 -8.59 -9.07 -9.48
C GLU A 39 -8.56 -8.72 -7.98
N VAL A 40 -9.30 -7.71 -7.54
CA VAL A 40 -9.48 -7.37 -6.12
C VAL A 40 -10.16 -8.51 -5.37
N GLU A 41 -11.25 -9.06 -5.89
CA GLU A 41 -11.97 -10.18 -5.26
C GLU A 41 -11.12 -11.45 -5.17
N GLU A 42 -10.28 -11.74 -6.18
CA GLU A 42 -9.34 -12.86 -6.15
C GLU A 42 -8.33 -12.72 -4.99
N ILE A 43 -7.79 -11.52 -4.79
CA ILE A 43 -6.84 -11.24 -3.70
C ILE A 43 -7.55 -11.28 -2.35
N LYS A 44 -8.72 -10.66 -2.24
CA LYS A 44 -9.55 -10.62 -1.05
C LYS A 44 -9.94 -12.02 -0.57
N ALA A 45 -10.35 -12.90 -1.50
CA ALA A 45 -10.70 -14.28 -1.19
C ALA A 45 -9.54 -15.10 -0.59
N ILE A 46 -8.29 -14.72 -0.86
CA ILE A 46 -7.10 -15.27 -0.22
C ILE A 46 -6.90 -14.59 1.15
N GLY A 47 -6.96 -13.26 1.20
CA GLY A 47 -6.77 -12.47 2.42
C GLY A 47 -7.73 -12.85 3.55
N GLU A 48 -8.99 -13.13 3.23
CA GLU A 48 -10.00 -13.58 4.20
C GLU A 48 -9.68 -14.91 4.88
N LYS A 49 -8.81 -15.73 4.30
CA LYS A 49 -8.36 -16.99 4.87
C LYS A 49 -7.13 -16.86 5.77
N ILE A 50 -6.51 -15.70 5.78
CA ILE A 50 -5.32 -15.44 6.60
C ILE A 50 -5.76 -15.21 8.04
N THR A 51 -5.36 -16.12 8.93
CA THR A 51 -5.68 -16.05 10.36
C THR A 51 -4.58 -15.39 11.18
N ASP A 52 -3.33 -15.49 10.75
CA ASP A 52 -2.17 -14.86 11.38
C ASP A 52 -1.79 -13.59 10.60
N LYS A 53 -2.41 -12.48 10.98
CA LYS A 53 -2.28 -11.21 10.28
C LYS A 53 -0.94 -10.54 10.61
N LYS A 54 -0.13 -10.34 9.58
CA LYS A 54 1.12 -9.59 9.70
C LYS A 54 0.85 -8.09 9.90
N LYS A 55 1.60 -7.49 10.79
CA LYS A 55 1.63 -6.04 11.01
C LYS A 55 2.52 -5.38 9.96
N VAL A 56 1.95 -4.43 9.24
CA VAL A 56 2.62 -3.73 8.13
C VAL A 56 2.81 -2.26 8.47
N TYR A 57 4.02 -1.78 8.29
CA TYR A 57 4.33 -0.37 8.17
C TYR A 57 4.58 -0.05 6.70
N PHE A 58 3.86 0.93 6.15
CA PHE A 58 4.12 1.39 4.79
C PHE A 58 4.59 2.85 4.81
N GLU A 59 5.85 3.05 4.46
CA GLU A 59 6.48 4.35 4.38
C GLU A 59 6.33 4.97 2.99
N ILE A 60 5.76 6.18 2.94
CA ILE A 60 5.58 6.95 1.70
C ILE A 60 6.46 8.22 1.64
N GLY A 61 7.16 8.51 2.72
CA GLY A 61 8.16 9.56 2.82
C GLY A 61 9.14 9.24 3.94
N SER A 62 10.45 9.41 3.68
CA SER A 62 11.55 9.05 4.57
C SER A 62 12.07 10.24 5.37
N THR A 63 13.08 9.97 6.19
CA THR A 63 13.79 10.97 6.99
C THR A 63 14.14 12.25 6.20
N PRO A 64 14.11 13.44 6.86
CA PRO A 64 13.97 13.66 8.30
C PRO A 64 12.53 13.59 8.83
N THR A 65 11.52 13.55 7.98
CA THR A 65 10.13 13.47 8.37
C THR A 65 9.48 12.27 7.72
N LEU A 66 9.10 11.28 8.53
CA LEU A 66 8.40 10.10 8.04
C LEU A 66 6.97 10.45 7.64
N TYR A 67 6.50 9.85 6.56
CA TYR A 67 5.09 9.91 6.14
C TYR A 67 4.54 8.51 5.95
N SER A 68 3.31 8.32 6.39
CA SER A 68 2.54 7.09 6.28
C SER A 68 1.04 7.42 6.21
N PHE A 69 0.20 6.47 6.52
CA PHE A 69 -1.26 6.62 6.46
C PHE A 69 -1.96 5.71 7.47
N GLY A 70 -3.16 6.12 7.84
CA GLY A 70 -4.11 5.32 8.59
C GLY A 70 -5.31 4.91 7.74
N LYS A 71 -6.46 4.68 8.39
CA LYS A 71 -7.75 4.40 7.75
C LYS A 71 -8.19 5.56 6.85
N ASP A 72 -9.21 5.32 6.06
CA ASP A 72 -9.75 6.27 5.08
C ASP A 72 -8.73 6.64 3.98
N THR A 73 -7.90 5.67 3.59
CA THR A 73 -7.00 5.76 2.46
C THR A 73 -7.04 4.47 1.64
N PHE A 74 -6.94 4.56 0.32
CA PHE A 74 -6.93 3.38 -0.55
C PHE A 74 -5.74 2.44 -0.25
N LEU A 75 -4.63 2.96 0.26
CA LEU A 75 -3.47 2.14 0.66
C LEU A 75 -3.77 1.30 1.90
N ASN A 76 -4.50 1.85 2.88
CA ASN A 76 -4.95 1.08 4.03
C ASN A 76 -5.94 -0.01 3.60
N GLU A 77 -6.89 0.33 2.74
CA GLU A 77 -7.85 -0.62 2.17
C GLU A 77 -7.13 -1.78 1.45
N MET A 78 -6.06 -1.49 0.70
CA MET A 78 -5.23 -2.52 0.05
C MET A 78 -4.58 -3.47 1.06
N ILE A 79 -4.03 -2.96 2.18
CA ILE A 79 -3.45 -3.79 3.24
C ILE A 79 -4.52 -4.72 3.85
N GLU A 80 -5.73 -4.20 4.09
CA GLU A 80 -6.86 -4.98 4.63
C GLU A 80 -7.34 -6.06 3.64
N ILE A 81 -7.47 -5.73 2.35
CA ILE A 81 -7.82 -6.69 1.28
C ILE A 81 -6.83 -7.84 1.21
N ILE A 82 -5.54 -7.57 1.39
CA ILE A 82 -4.48 -8.58 1.44
C ILE A 82 -4.60 -9.49 2.67
N GLY A 83 -5.36 -9.10 3.69
CA GLY A 83 -5.49 -9.84 4.95
C GLY A 83 -4.42 -9.48 5.98
N ALA A 84 -3.74 -8.35 5.82
CA ALA A 84 -2.76 -7.82 6.77
C ALA A 84 -3.36 -6.70 7.65
N GLU A 85 -2.57 -6.18 8.58
CA GLU A 85 -2.93 -5.11 9.49
C GLU A 85 -1.96 -3.94 9.35
N ASN A 86 -2.47 -2.75 9.03
CA ASN A 86 -1.68 -1.54 9.08
C ASN A 86 -1.44 -1.14 10.55
N ILE A 87 -0.18 -0.94 10.95
CA ILE A 87 0.15 -0.54 12.34
C ILE A 87 -0.50 0.79 12.76
N PHE A 88 -0.92 1.59 11.80
CA PHE A 88 -1.60 2.88 12.01
C PHE A 88 -3.08 2.87 11.60
N ALA A 89 -3.73 1.69 11.52
CA ALA A 89 -5.15 1.57 11.15
C ALA A 89 -6.12 2.34 12.07
N ASN A 90 -5.70 2.74 13.28
CA ASN A 90 -6.49 3.56 14.19
C ASN A 90 -6.36 5.07 13.93
N GLU A 91 -5.35 5.48 13.19
CA GLU A 91 -5.16 6.87 12.76
C GLU A 91 -6.03 7.16 11.53
N MET A 92 -6.27 8.44 11.25
CA MET A 92 -7.07 8.87 10.10
C MET A 92 -6.21 9.48 9.01
N SER A 93 -6.49 9.13 7.75
CA SER A 93 -5.91 9.79 6.58
C SER A 93 -4.37 9.70 6.56
N TRP A 94 -3.72 10.71 5.99
CA TRP A 94 -2.27 10.80 5.87
C TRP A 94 -1.66 11.31 7.16
N ILE A 95 -0.60 10.65 7.65
CA ILE A 95 0.03 10.94 8.93
C ILE A 95 1.55 11.11 8.81
N SER A 96 2.13 11.74 9.82
CA SER A 96 3.58 11.83 9.99
C SER A 96 3.96 11.15 11.31
N PRO A 97 4.20 9.83 11.32
CA PRO A 97 4.55 9.10 12.52
C PRO A 97 5.97 9.47 12.99
N THR A 98 6.23 9.30 14.29
CA THR A 98 7.60 9.37 14.81
C THR A 98 8.31 8.03 14.68
N PRO A 99 9.65 8.00 14.59
CA PRO A 99 10.39 6.72 14.59
C PRO A 99 10.04 5.84 15.80
N GLU A 100 9.85 6.45 16.97
CA GLU A 100 9.51 5.73 18.20
C GLU A 100 8.13 5.07 18.12
N SER A 101 7.16 5.68 17.43
CA SER A 101 5.83 5.08 17.24
C SER A 101 5.89 3.85 16.35
N VAL A 102 6.75 3.86 15.32
CA VAL A 102 7.00 2.68 14.47
C VAL A 102 7.70 1.58 15.27
N ILE A 103 8.72 1.94 16.07
CA ILE A 103 9.43 0.99 16.94
C ILE A 103 8.48 0.36 17.95
N ALA A 104 7.63 1.14 18.59
CA ALA A 104 6.65 0.64 19.57
C ALA A 104 5.62 -0.31 18.95
N ALA A 105 5.21 -0.07 17.70
CA ALA A 105 4.28 -0.93 16.98
C ALA A 105 4.92 -2.25 16.50
N ASN A 106 6.25 -2.26 16.31
CA ASN A 106 7.07 -3.40 15.90
C ASN A 106 6.46 -4.18 14.70
N PRO A 107 6.49 -3.62 13.48
CA PRO A 107 5.93 -4.26 12.30
C PRO A 107 6.68 -5.54 11.92
N ASP A 108 5.96 -6.50 11.34
CA ASP A 108 6.50 -7.75 10.79
C ASP A 108 7.01 -7.56 9.36
N VAL A 109 6.45 -6.55 8.65
CA VAL A 109 6.82 -6.19 7.29
C VAL A 109 6.88 -4.67 7.16
N ILE A 110 7.91 -4.17 6.49
CA ILE A 110 8.02 -2.77 6.08
C ILE A 110 7.92 -2.71 4.56
N LEU A 111 6.97 -1.91 4.08
CA LEU A 111 6.86 -1.52 2.67
C LEU A 111 7.30 -0.08 2.52
N THR A 112 7.93 0.26 1.40
CA THR A 112 8.25 1.65 1.06
C THR A 112 8.08 1.91 -0.43
N ASN A 113 7.54 3.07 -0.79
CA ASN A 113 7.55 3.57 -2.16
C ASN A 113 8.43 4.83 -2.32
N VAL A 114 9.25 5.08 -1.32
CA VAL A 114 10.26 6.15 -1.38
C VAL A 114 11.34 5.76 -2.39
N PRO A 115 11.64 6.61 -3.39
CA PRO A 115 12.69 6.32 -4.35
C PRO A 115 14.07 6.25 -3.68
N ASP A 116 14.96 5.47 -4.28
CA ASP A 116 16.37 5.46 -3.92
C ASP A 116 16.97 6.86 -4.05
N GLN A 117 17.78 7.27 -3.09
CA GLN A 117 18.34 8.61 -3.03
C GLN A 117 19.86 8.57 -2.86
N ASN A 118 20.58 9.43 -3.57
CA ASN A 118 22.03 9.57 -3.45
C ASN A 118 22.82 8.25 -3.61
N GLY A 119 22.29 7.31 -4.40
CA GLY A 119 22.90 5.99 -4.60
C GLY A 119 22.65 4.99 -3.47
N VAL A 120 21.84 5.35 -2.47
CA VAL A 120 21.42 4.47 -1.37
C VAL A 120 20.01 3.96 -1.67
N LYS A 121 19.82 2.66 -1.58
CA LYS A 121 18.50 2.04 -1.70
C LYS A 121 17.64 2.40 -0.49
N SER A 122 16.37 2.71 -0.72
CA SER A 122 15.42 3.02 0.36
C SER A 122 15.35 1.91 1.42
N VAL A 123 15.43 0.66 1.01
CA VAL A 123 15.47 -0.51 1.91
C VAL A 123 16.73 -0.50 2.79
N ASP A 124 17.89 -0.14 2.25
CA ASP A 124 19.15 -0.10 2.99
C ASP A 124 19.20 1.11 3.94
N GLU A 125 18.61 2.23 3.54
CA GLU A 125 18.45 3.41 4.40
C GLU A 125 17.59 3.06 5.63
N ILE A 126 16.45 2.40 5.44
CA ILE A 126 15.56 1.95 6.53
C ILE A 126 16.33 1.04 7.52
N LYS A 127 17.10 0.09 7.01
CA LYS A 127 17.91 -0.83 7.86
C LYS A 127 18.98 -0.12 8.66
N SER A 128 19.48 1.02 8.19
CA SER A 128 20.56 1.77 8.83
C SER A 128 20.11 2.73 9.92
N ARG A 129 18.79 2.91 10.11
CA ARG A 129 18.25 3.84 11.10
C ARG A 129 18.52 3.40 12.53
N GLU A 130 18.87 4.33 13.38
CA GLU A 130 19.12 4.07 14.80
C GLU A 130 17.88 3.47 15.49
N GLY A 131 18.07 2.36 16.20
CA GLY A 131 17.03 1.65 16.94
C GLY A 131 16.10 0.77 16.10
N TRP A 132 16.19 0.84 14.76
CA TRP A 132 15.33 0.03 13.87
C TRP A 132 15.81 -1.41 13.71
N ASP A 133 17.05 -1.70 14.09
CA ASP A 133 17.60 -3.05 14.21
C ASP A 133 16.83 -3.95 15.20
N SER A 134 16.07 -3.34 16.10
CA SER A 134 15.19 -4.05 17.04
C SER A 134 13.89 -4.56 16.42
N LEU A 135 13.45 -4.03 15.26
CA LEU A 135 12.20 -4.37 14.59
C LEU A 135 12.22 -5.80 14.02
N ASN A 136 11.09 -6.50 14.12
CA ASN A 136 10.92 -7.82 13.50
C ASN A 136 11.21 -7.77 11.99
N ALA A 137 10.62 -6.81 11.29
CA ALA A 137 10.82 -6.64 9.85
C ALA A 137 12.28 -6.48 9.45
N VAL A 138 13.08 -5.77 10.26
CA VAL A 138 14.52 -5.56 9.98
C VAL A 138 15.32 -6.83 10.26
N LYS A 139 15.07 -7.49 11.40
CA LYS A 139 15.73 -8.74 11.79
C LYS A 139 15.51 -9.86 10.78
N GLU A 140 14.28 -9.97 10.26
CA GLU A 140 13.89 -11.01 9.31
C GLU A 140 14.17 -10.63 7.86
N GLY A 141 14.54 -9.37 7.60
CA GLY A 141 14.80 -8.85 6.25
C GLY A 141 13.52 -8.59 5.44
N ASN A 142 12.36 -8.49 6.09
CA ASN A 142 11.06 -8.28 5.48
C ASN A 142 10.83 -6.79 5.15
N ILE A 143 11.70 -6.20 4.35
CA ILE A 143 11.61 -4.81 3.90
C ILE A 143 11.59 -4.81 2.38
N TYR A 144 10.54 -4.25 1.79
CA TYR A 144 10.31 -4.31 0.35
C TYR A 144 10.01 -2.93 -0.23
N SER A 145 10.60 -2.65 -1.39
CA SER A 145 10.25 -1.47 -2.19
C SER A 145 9.05 -1.81 -3.08
N ILE A 146 8.05 -0.93 -3.11
CA ILE A 146 6.86 -1.02 -3.96
C ILE A 146 6.93 0.08 -5.01
N ASP A 147 6.54 -0.21 -6.24
CA ASP A 147 6.57 0.77 -7.32
C ASP A 147 5.75 2.02 -6.97
N LYS A 148 6.42 3.18 -6.97
CA LYS A 148 5.81 4.46 -6.61
C LYS A 148 4.69 4.87 -7.56
N ASN A 149 4.83 4.60 -8.85
CA ASN A 149 3.85 5.05 -9.84
C ASN A 149 2.52 4.30 -9.70
N THR A 150 2.57 3.05 -9.28
CA THR A 150 1.39 2.21 -9.09
C THR A 150 0.76 2.39 -7.71
N SER A 151 1.55 2.70 -6.67
CA SER A 151 1.07 2.83 -5.29
C SER A 151 0.70 4.25 -4.86
N SER A 152 1.20 5.30 -5.55
CA SER A 152 0.92 6.70 -5.16
C SER A 152 -0.18 7.38 -5.95
N ARG A 153 -0.75 6.71 -6.94
CA ARG A 153 -1.76 7.32 -7.82
C ARG A 153 -3.01 6.46 -7.88
N PRO A 154 -4.15 6.97 -7.38
CA PRO A 154 -5.43 6.28 -7.51
C PRO A 154 -5.82 6.20 -9.00
N SER A 155 -5.62 5.03 -9.57
CA SER A 155 -5.89 4.71 -10.99
C SER A 155 -6.01 3.20 -11.17
N GLN A 156 -6.35 2.73 -12.38
CA GLN A 156 -6.38 1.29 -12.67
C GLN A 156 -5.07 0.56 -12.35
N ASN A 157 -3.96 1.28 -12.23
CA ASN A 157 -2.66 0.66 -11.91
C ASN A 157 -2.49 0.28 -10.44
N VAL A 158 -3.37 0.71 -9.52
CA VAL A 158 -3.31 0.31 -8.09
C VAL A 158 -3.39 -1.22 -7.92
N ILE A 159 -4.01 -1.93 -8.88
CA ILE A 159 -4.05 -3.40 -8.86
C ILE A 159 -2.65 -4.01 -8.96
N LYS A 160 -1.74 -3.37 -9.69
CA LYS A 160 -0.34 -3.83 -9.75
C LYS A 160 0.34 -3.70 -8.40
N ALA A 161 0.15 -2.54 -7.73
CA ALA A 161 0.67 -2.33 -6.38
C ALA A 161 0.04 -3.30 -5.38
N LEU A 162 -1.28 -3.55 -5.47
CA LEU A 162 -1.98 -4.51 -4.60
C LEU A 162 -1.37 -5.92 -4.71
N LYS A 163 -1.10 -6.39 -5.94
CA LYS A 163 -0.44 -7.68 -6.18
C LYS A 163 1.00 -7.72 -5.68
N GLU A 164 1.74 -6.64 -5.89
CA GLU A 164 3.13 -6.53 -5.43
C GLU A 164 3.20 -6.56 -3.90
N MET A 165 2.35 -5.79 -3.22
CA MET A 165 2.21 -5.79 -1.77
C MET A 165 1.80 -7.16 -1.23
N ALA A 166 0.81 -7.80 -1.85
CA ALA A 166 0.34 -9.14 -1.45
C ALA A 166 1.48 -10.16 -1.47
N LYS A 167 2.27 -10.20 -2.55
CA LYS A 167 3.44 -11.08 -2.68
C LYS A 167 4.55 -10.74 -1.69
N ALA A 168 4.77 -9.45 -1.40
CA ALA A 168 5.78 -9.03 -0.44
C ALA A 168 5.40 -9.44 1.00
N ILE A 169 4.12 -9.27 1.36
CA ILE A 169 3.63 -9.56 2.71
C ILE A 169 3.48 -11.08 2.93
N TYR A 170 2.89 -11.79 1.98
CA TYR A 170 2.58 -13.22 2.07
C TYR A 170 3.02 -14.00 0.81
N PRO A 171 4.34 -14.22 0.62
CA PRO A 171 4.87 -14.82 -0.62
C PRO A 171 4.44 -16.28 -0.87
N ASN A 172 3.98 -16.98 0.15
CA ASN A 172 3.52 -18.37 0.03
C ASN A 172 2.05 -18.46 -0.38
N GLU A 173 1.25 -17.49 0.00
CA GLU A 173 -0.20 -17.41 -0.23
C GLU A 173 -0.50 -16.76 -1.60
N TYR A 174 0.24 -15.71 -1.96
CA TYR A 174 0.08 -14.97 -3.22
C TYR A 174 1.20 -15.31 -4.21
N LYS A 175 1.04 -16.36 -4.95
CA LYS A 175 2.01 -16.88 -5.95
C LYS A 175 1.95 -16.18 -7.30
#